data_9d0130ebb423941986deabb4893c2730
#
_entry.id   9d0130ebb423941986deabb4893c2730
#
_cell.length_a   1.000
_cell.length_b   1.000
_cell.length_c   1.000
_cell.angle_alpha   90.00
_cell.angle_beta   90.00
_cell.angle_gamma   90.00
#
_symmetry.space_group_name_H-M   'P 1'
#
loop_
_entity.id
_entity.type
_entity.pdbx_description
1 polymer ?
#
loop_
_entity_poly.entity_id
_entity_poly.type
_entity_poly.pdbx_seq_one_letter_code
_entity_poly.pdbx_strand_id
1 'polypeptide(L)'
;MVASQEQLADGIYSMWIQTQAADTAKPGQFISMYTTDGSKLLPRPISICEIDRTRGMLRVVYRVTGENTGTEQFSKLKSGDTIPVIGPLGNGFPYEKAEGKKVFLMGGGIGVPPILELAKQMKCEKKQILAGYRDAQTFLKEEFEANGELYISTEDGSVGTKGNVMDAIRENGLKADMIYACGPTPMLRAIKQ
;
A
#
# COMPACT_ATOMS: atom_id res chain seq x y z
N MET A 1 18.07 8.90 0.19
CA MET A 1 17.72 10.34 0.20
C MET A 1 16.25 10.49 -0.11
N VAL A 2 15.53 11.35 0.59
CA VAL A 2 14.12 11.68 0.29
C VAL A 2 14.08 12.51 -1.00
N ALA A 3 13.40 12.01 -2.02
CA ALA A 3 13.23 12.73 -3.28
C ALA A 3 12.04 13.69 -3.22
N SER A 4 10.92 13.24 -2.65
CA SER A 4 9.75 14.07 -2.38
C SER A 4 8.89 13.47 -1.27
N GLN A 5 8.06 14.28 -0.65
CA GLN A 5 7.05 13.87 0.31
C GLN A 5 5.81 14.74 0.19
N GLU A 6 4.64 14.12 0.35
CA GLU A 6 3.34 14.79 0.34
C GLU A 6 2.39 14.11 1.34
N GLN A 7 1.42 14.85 1.83
CA GLN A 7 0.34 14.31 2.63
C GLN A 7 -0.84 13.94 1.72
N LEU A 8 -1.23 12.67 1.72
CA LEU A 8 -2.34 12.17 0.89
C LEU A 8 -3.70 12.27 1.58
N ALA A 9 -3.71 12.16 2.91
CA ALA A 9 -4.89 12.21 3.77
C ALA A 9 -4.45 12.58 5.19
N ASP A 10 -5.38 12.78 6.11
CA ASP A 10 -5.04 13.09 7.50
C ASP A 10 -4.17 11.99 8.13
N GLY A 11 -2.96 12.37 8.53
CA GLY A 11 -1.95 11.46 9.07
C GLY A 11 -1.39 10.43 8.09
N ILE A 12 -1.71 10.49 6.79
CA ILE A 12 -1.20 9.59 5.75
C ILE A 12 -0.25 10.35 4.84
N TYR A 13 0.97 9.86 4.72
CA TYR A 13 2.04 10.48 3.93
C TYR A 13 2.58 9.53 2.87
N SER A 14 2.89 10.09 1.71
CA SER A 14 3.58 9.44 0.60
C SER A 14 5.00 10.00 0.52
N MET A 15 6.00 9.13 0.45
CA MET A 15 7.40 9.52 0.36
C MET A 15 8.08 8.74 -0.75
N TRP A 16 8.75 9.44 -1.68
CA TRP A 16 9.68 8.85 -2.62
C TRP A 16 11.10 8.89 -2.07
N ILE A 17 11.76 7.76 -2.09
CA ILE A 17 13.12 7.58 -1.56
C ILE A 17 14.03 7.07 -2.66
N GLN A 18 15.11 7.81 -2.94
CA GLN A 18 16.18 7.36 -3.83
C GLN A 18 17.04 6.33 -3.08
N THR A 19 17.12 5.11 -3.61
CA THR A 19 17.80 3.98 -2.96
C THR A 19 18.08 2.84 -3.94
N GLN A 20 19.22 2.18 -3.80
CA GLN A 20 19.56 0.96 -4.58
C GLN A 20 18.60 -0.20 -4.35
N ALA A 21 17.83 -0.18 -3.26
CA ALA A 21 16.79 -1.18 -3.00
C ALA A 21 15.74 -1.25 -4.13
N ALA A 22 15.58 -0.19 -4.93
CA ALA A 22 14.67 -0.15 -6.08
C ALA A 22 15.05 -1.16 -7.17
N ASP A 23 16.33 -1.48 -7.34
CA ASP A 23 16.83 -2.34 -8.42
C ASP A 23 16.27 -3.78 -8.31
N THR A 24 16.11 -4.27 -7.09
CA THR A 24 15.71 -5.66 -6.81
C THR A 24 14.35 -5.80 -6.13
N ALA A 25 13.71 -4.70 -5.78
CA ALA A 25 12.42 -4.70 -5.12
C ALA A 25 11.32 -5.38 -5.94
N LYS A 26 10.37 -6.03 -5.25
CA LYS A 26 9.19 -6.71 -5.82
C LYS A 26 7.91 -6.29 -5.11
N PRO A 27 6.74 -6.37 -5.77
CA PRO A 27 5.45 -6.10 -5.15
C PRO A 27 5.23 -6.94 -3.87
N GLY A 28 4.77 -6.29 -2.80
CA GLY A 28 4.53 -6.93 -1.50
C GLY A 28 5.73 -6.99 -0.57
N GLN A 29 6.91 -6.55 -0.99
CA GLN A 29 8.06 -6.35 -0.11
C GLN A 29 7.94 -5.03 0.67
N PHE A 30 8.80 -4.87 1.66
CA PHE A 30 8.86 -3.68 2.51
C PHE A 30 10.30 -3.22 2.71
N ILE A 31 10.48 -2.04 3.25
CA ILE A 31 11.77 -1.54 3.75
C ILE A 31 11.67 -1.20 5.22
N SER A 32 12.76 -1.36 5.96
CA SER A 32 12.91 -0.88 7.34
C SER A 32 13.51 0.51 7.31
N MET A 33 12.75 1.50 7.79
CA MET A 33 13.15 2.91 7.84
C MET A 33 13.59 3.28 9.26
N TYR A 34 14.71 3.97 9.39
CA TYR A 34 15.27 4.39 10.65
C TYR A 34 15.15 5.91 10.83
N THR A 35 14.91 6.34 12.06
CA THR A 35 15.03 7.75 12.41
C THR A 35 16.50 8.08 12.67
N THR A 36 16.86 9.35 12.57
CA THR A 36 18.18 9.86 13.01
C THR A 36 18.20 10.19 14.50
N ASP A 37 17.07 10.08 15.19
CA ASP A 37 16.93 10.31 16.63
C ASP A 37 17.35 9.06 17.40
N GLY A 38 18.45 9.14 18.13
CA GLY A 38 18.99 8.07 18.95
C GLY A 38 18.07 7.55 20.06
N SER A 39 16.98 8.26 20.39
CA SER A 39 15.96 7.79 21.33
C SER A 39 14.99 6.78 20.72
N LYS A 40 14.99 6.58 19.39
CA LYS A 40 14.06 5.74 18.63
C LYS A 40 14.81 4.67 17.85
N LEU A 41 15.38 3.72 18.58
CA LEU A 41 16.30 2.70 18.05
C LEU A 41 15.63 1.71 17.07
N LEU A 42 14.33 1.41 17.25
CA LEU A 42 13.67 0.42 16.42
C LEU A 42 13.29 1.01 15.06
N PRO A 43 13.58 0.31 13.95
CA PRO A 43 13.11 0.72 12.62
C PRO A 43 11.61 0.59 12.48
N ARG A 44 11.07 1.25 11.47
CA ARG A 44 9.67 1.14 11.05
C ARG A 44 9.61 0.35 9.75
N PRO A 45 9.05 -0.87 9.77
CA PRO A 45 8.80 -1.62 8.55
C PRO A 45 7.65 -0.97 7.79
N ILE A 46 7.93 -0.48 6.58
CA ILE A 46 6.93 0.16 5.71
C ILE A 46 6.91 -0.56 4.37
N SER A 47 5.73 -0.98 3.96
CA SER A 47 5.53 -1.67 2.68
C SER A 47 5.86 -0.75 1.50
N ILE A 48 6.43 -1.33 0.46
CA ILE A 48 6.69 -0.65 -0.81
C ILE A 48 5.34 -0.46 -1.51
N CYS A 49 5.04 0.79 -1.85
CA CYS A 49 3.84 1.19 -2.59
C CYS A 49 4.07 1.16 -4.09
N GLU A 50 5.22 1.68 -4.55
CA GLU A 50 5.63 1.72 -5.95
C GLU A 50 7.16 1.58 -6.12
N ILE A 51 7.56 1.11 -7.30
CA ILE A 51 8.95 0.88 -7.67
C ILE A 51 9.25 1.61 -8.98
N ASP A 52 10.11 2.61 -8.93
CA ASP A 52 10.65 3.26 -10.13
C ASP A 52 12.12 2.89 -10.31
N ARG A 53 12.36 1.83 -11.07
CA ARG A 53 13.73 1.36 -11.36
C ARG A 53 14.50 2.33 -12.24
N THR A 54 13.82 3.08 -13.11
CA THR A 54 14.45 4.02 -14.03
C THR A 54 15.13 5.15 -13.29
N ARG A 55 14.49 5.63 -12.22
CA ARG A 55 15.02 6.70 -11.36
C ARG A 55 15.72 6.17 -10.11
N GLY A 56 15.73 4.84 -9.88
CA GLY A 56 16.30 4.23 -8.68
C GLY A 56 15.54 4.64 -7.41
N MET A 57 14.20 4.67 -7.46
CA MET A 57 13.36 5.16 -6.37
C MET A 57 12.30 4.17 -5.93
N LEU A 58 12.00 4.17 -4.63
CA LEU A 58 10.86 3.50 -4.03
C LEU A 58 9.88 4.54 -3.47
N ARG A 59 8.58 4.32 -3.69
CA ARG A 59 7.51 5.03 -2.99
C ARG A 59 7.03 4.20 -1.81
N VAL A 60 6.94 4.83 -0.66
CA VAL A 60 6.30 4.27 0.52
C VAL A 60 5.13 5.17 0.92
N VAL A 61 4.06 4.55 1.42
CA VAL A 61 2.93 5.28 2.01
C VAL A 61 2.75 4.76 3.43
N TYR A 62 2.72 5.67 4.39
CA TYR A 62 2.68 5.31 5.81
C TYR A 62 1.75 6.21 6.60
N ARG A 63 1.30 5.69 7.74
CA ARG A 63 0.48 6.44 8.70
C ARG A 63 1.35 6.95 9.85
N VAL A 64 1.12 8.18 10.25
CA VAL A 64 1.63 8.72 11.53
C VAL A 64 0.83 8.08 12.66
N THR A 65 1.54 7.38 13.57
CA THR A 65 0.91 6.56 14.62
C THR A 65 0.77 7.28 15.96
N GLY A 66 1.04 8.58 15.98
CA GLY A 66 0.92 9.43 17.17
C GLY A 66 2.13 10.36 17.35
N GLU A 67 2.06 11.18 18.38
CA GLU A 67 3.12 12.12 18.74
C GLU A 67 4.38 11.37 19.24
N ASN A 68 5.54 11.98 19.05
CA ASN A 68 6.85 11.45 19.42
C ASN A 68 7.16 10.06 18.85
N THR A 69 6.52 9.66 17.75
CA THR A 69 6.80 8.41 17.04
C THR A 69 7.82 8.58 15.91
N GLY A 70 8.41 7.47 15.44
CA GLY A 70 9.30 7.54 14.28
C GLY A 70 8.57 7.95 13.01
N THR A 71 7.30 7.57 12.84
CA THR A 71 6.48 7.97 11.69
C THR A 71 6.14 9.45 11.72
N GLU A 72 6.00 10.06 12.89
CA GLU A 72 5.88 11.51 13.02
C GLU A 72 7.19 12.23 12.61
N GLN A 73 8.34 11.67 12.96
CA GLN A 73 9.61 12.24 12.50
C GLN A 73 9.75 12.14 10.97
N PHE A 74 9.35 11.01 10.39
CA PHE A 74 9.35 10.87 8.94
C PHE A 74 8.45 11.91 8.25
N SER A 75 7.29 12.25 8.81
CA SER A 75 6.38 13.24 8.21
C SER A 75 6.94 14.66 8.16
N LYS A 76 8.01 14.93 8.91
CA LYS A 76 8.70 16.24 8.92
C LYS A 76 9.86 16.33 7.92
N LEU A 77 10.26 15.20 7.31
CA LEU A 77 11.34 15.15 6.32
C LEU A 77 10.93 15.87 5.03
N LYS A 78 11.91 16.45 4.37
CA LYS A 78 11.76 17.20 3.12
C LYS A 78 12.65 16.60 2.03
N SER A 79 12.40 16.98 0.79
CA SER A 79 13.28 16.66 -0.33
C SER A 79 14.72 17.07 -0.01
N GLY A 80 15.67 16.16 -0.25
CA GLY A 80 17.09 16.32 0.05
C GLY A 80 17.52 15.75 1.42
N ASP A 81 16.58 15.50 2.35
CA ASP A 81 16.91 14.91 3.64
C ASP A 81 17.38 13.45 3.49
N THR A 82 18.25 13.04 4.41
CA THR A 82 18.75 11.66 4.44
C THR A 82 17.90 10.82 5.38
N ILE A 83 17.47 9.66 4.91
CA ILE A 83 16.79 8.65 5.70
C ILE A 83 17.49 7.30 5.54
N PRO A 84 18.03 6.69 6.63
CA PRO A 84 18.60 5.36 6.55
C PRO A 84 17.50 4.31 6.32
N VAL A 85 17.73 3.42 5.35
CA VAL A 85 16.80 2.33 5.02
C VAL A 85 17.56 1.02 4.83
N ILE A 86 16.93 -0.09 5.22
CA ILE A 86 17.36 -1.46 4.90
C ILE A 86 16.25 -2.12 4.09
N GLY A 87 16.61 -2.70 2.95
CA GLY A 87 15.66 -3.41 2.07
C GLY A 87 16.23 -3.68 0.69
N PRO A 88 15.42 -4.28 -0.20
CA PRO A 88 14.05 -4.74 0.06
C PRO A 88 14.03 -5.98 0.98
N LEU A 89 12.99 -6.10 1.80
CA LEU A 89 12.79 -7.18 2.75
C LEU A 89 11.49 -7.93 2.47
N GLY A 90 11.42 -9.20 2.89
CA GLY A 90 10.26 -10.07 2.66
C GLY A 90 10.28 -10.75 1.28
N ASN A 91 9.31 -11.65 1.05
CA ASN A 91 9.29 -12.51 -0.14
C ASN A 91 8.53 -11.91 -1.35
N GLY A 92 7.69 -10.89 -1.13
CA GLY A 92 6.78 -10.38 -2.15
C GLY A 92 5.57 -11.28 -2.38
N PHE A 93 4.69 -10.86 -3.31
CA PHE A 93 3.55 -11.66 -3.75
C PHE A 93 3.94 -12.59 -4.90
N PRO A 94 3.47 -13.85 -4.93
CA PRO A 94 3.69 -14.79 -6.03
C PRO A 94 2.69 -14.52 -7.18
N TYR A 95 2.74 -13.35 -7.80
CA TYR A 95 1.74 -12.85 -8.75
C TYR A 95 1.84 -13.45 -10.16
N GLU A 96 2.93 -14.13 -10.48
CA GLU A 96 3.11 -14.83 -11.75
C GLU A 96 2.06 -15.95 -11.94
N LYS A 97 1.50 -16.46 -10.84
CA LYS A 97 0.44 -17.48 -10.84
C LYS A 97 -0.93 -16.95 -11.26
N ALA A 98 -1.08 -15.65 -11.45
CA ALA A 98 -2.34 -15.00 -11.76
C ALA A 98 -2.66 -14.96 -13.27
N GLU A 99 -1.74 -15.39 -14.14
CA GLU A 99 -1.94 -15.37 -15.58
C GLU A 99 -3.19 -16.18 -15.98
N GLY A 100 -4.05 -15.58 -16.81
CA GLY A 100 -5.31 -16.17 -17.25
C GLY A 100 -6.39 -16.34 -16.18
N LYS A 101 -6.24 -15.69 -15.01
CA LYS A 101 -7.19 -15.78 -13.88
C LYS A 101 -7.88 -14.45 -13.62
N LYS A 102 -9.09 -14.55 -13.05
CA LYS A 102 -9.79 -13.40 -12.43
C LYS A 102 -9.26 -13.22 -11.01
N VAL A 103 -8.83 -12.02 -10.69
CA VAL A 103 -8.09 -11.77 -9.46
C VAL A 103 -8.75 -10.67 -8.62
N PHE A 104 -8.83 -10.91 -7.30
CA PHE A 104 -9.06 -9.85 -6.33
C PHE A 104 -7.72 -9.35 -5.76
N LEU A 105 -7.52 -8.04 -5.85
CA LEU A 105 -6.47 -7.30 -5.19
C LEU A 105 -7.09 -6.48 -4.05
N MET A 106 -6.91 -6.92 -2.81
CA MET A 106 -7.67 -6.41 -1.67
C MET A 106 -6.76 -5.65 -0.70
N GLY A 107 -7.06 -4.38 -0.48
CA GLY A 107 -6.35 -3.53 0.49
C GLY A 107 -7.30 -2.97 1.55
N GLY A 108 -6.85 -2.88 2.82
CA GLY A 108 -7.62 -2.25 3.89
C GLY A 108 -6.81 -1.24 4.69
N GLY A 109 -7.27 0.02 4.77
CA GLY A 109 -6.58 1.10 5.46
C GLY A 109 -5.14 1.27 4.97
N ILE A 110 -4.14 1.22 5.87
CA ILE A 110 -2.73 1.33 5.48
C ILE A 110 -2.20 0.06 4.77
N GLY A 111 -3.00 -0.96 4.57
CA GLY A 111 -2.71 -2.10 3.69
C GLY A 111 -3.07 -1.87 2.22
N VAL A 112 -3.70 -0.75 1.88
CA VAL A 112 -4.02 -0.36 0.50
C VAL A 112 -2.75 -0.07 -0.33
N PRO A 113 -1.76 0.70 0.13
CA PRO A 113 -0.58 1.06 -0.65
C PRO A 113 0.21 -0.12 -1.25
N PRO A 114 0.53 -1.20 -0.53
CA PRO A 114 1.30 -2.31 -1.11
C PRO A 114 0.58 -3.06 -2.24
N ILE A 115 -0.72 -2.85 -2.41
CA ILE A 115 -1.50 -3.42 -3.51
C ILE A 115 -1.27 -2.68 -4.83
N LEU A 116 -0.83 -1.41 -4.80
CA LEU A 116 -0.68 -0.60 -6.00
C LEU A 116 0.39 -1.15 -6.95
N GLU A 117 1.62 -1.42 -6.46
CA GLU A 117 2.66 -1.98 -7.31
C GLU A 117 2.27 -3.36 -7.85
N LEU A 118 1.58 -4.17 -7.04
CA LEU A 118 1.04 -5.44 -7.49
C LEU A 118 0.02 -5.25 -8.62
N ALA A 119 -0.88 -4.26 -8.49
CA ALA A 119 -1.85 -3.93 -9.52
C ALA A 119 -1.19 -3.49 -10.84
N LYS A 120 -0.07 -2.75 -10.77
CA LYS A 120 0.69 -2.31 -11.94
C LYS A 120 1.40 -3.45 -12.66
N GLN A 121 2.03 -4.36 -11.93
CA GLN A 121 2.83 -5.42 -12.52
C GLN A 121 2.04 -6.68 -12.89
N MET A 122 0.88 -6.90 -12.28
CA MET A 122 0.12 -8.13 -12.46
C MET A 122 -0.46 -8.25 -13.86
N LYS A 123 -0.21 -9.40 -14.50
CA LYS A 123 -0.86 -9.86 -15.73
C LYS A 123 -1.90 -10.92 -15.37
N CYS A 124 -3.17 -10.67 -15.71
CA CYS A 124 -4.28 -11.57 -15.40
C CYS A 124 -5.43 -11.35 -16.39
N GLU A 125 -6.42 -12.25 -16.40
CA GLU A 125 -7.63 -12.10 -17.26
C GLU A 125 -8.46 -10.89 -16.83
N LYS A 126 -8.76 -10.81 -15.53
CA LYS A 126 -9.55 -9.71 -14.96
C LYS A 126 -8.96 -9.29 -13.62
N LYS A 127 -8.69 -8.00 -13.48
CA LYS A 127 -8.16 -7.39 -12.28
C LYS A 127 -9.25 -6.56 -11.59
N GLN A 128 -9.70 -7.02 -10.42
CA GLN A 128 -10.69 -6.36 -9.58
C GLN A 128 -10.01 -5.90 -8.30
N ILE A 129 -9.91 -4.59 -8.11
CA ILE A 129 -9.21 -3.96 -6.99
C ILE A 129 -10.26 -3.56 -5.95
N LEU A 130 -10.12 -4.05 -4.73
CA LEU A 130 -11.02 -3.74 -3.62
C LEU A 130 -10.24 -2.95 -2.56
N ALA A 131 -10.59 -1.69 -2.39
CA ALA A 131 -9.94 -0.80 -1.46
C ALA A 131 -10.90 -0.38 -0.33
N GLY A 132 -10.58 -0.76 0.91
CA GLY A 132 -11.36 -0.45 2.10
C GLY A 132 -10.76 0.70 2.89
N TYR A 133 -11.57 1.71 3.20
CA TYR A 133 -11.19 2.88 3.99
C TYR A 133 -12.16 3.08 5.16
N ARG A 134 -11.83 3.98 6.06
CA ARG A 134 -12.72 4.34 7.16
C ARG A 134 -13.79 5.32 6.70
N ASP A 135 -13.40 6.29 5.88
CA ASP A 135 -14.19 7.46 5.47
C ASP A 135 -13.83 7.88 4.04
N ALA A 136 -14.26 9.08 3.62
CA ALA A 136 -14.04 9.65 2.29
C ALA A 136 -12.57 9.90 1.91
N GLN A 137 -11.61 9.69 2.80
CA GLN A 137 -10.18 9.89 2.51
C GLN A 137 -9.62 8.69 1.73
N THR A 138 -10.05 8.54 0.49
CA THR A 138 -9.73 7.42 -0.41
C THR A 138 -8.44 7.67 -1.18
N PHE A 139 -7.31 7.76 -0.48
CA PHE A 139 -5.99 7.98 -1.09
C PHE A 139 -5.61 6.87 -2.09
N LEU A 140 -4.88 7.22 -3.14
CA LEU A 140 -4.46 6.36 -4.27
C LEU A 140 -5.62 5.91 -5.18
N LYS A 141 -6.79 6.54 -5.11
CA LYS A 141 -7.97 6.17 -5.90
C LYS A 141 -7.69 6.23 -7.41
N GLU A 142 -7.20 7.38 -7.89
CA GLU A 142 -6.92 7.59 -9.32
C GLU A 142 -5.86 6.61 -9.85
N GLU A 143 -4.83 6.33 -9.04
CA GLU A 143 -3.80 5.37 -9.42
C GLU A 143 -4.37 3.94 -9.55
N PHE A 144 -5.31 3.55 -8.69
CA PHE A 144 -5.97 2.25 -8.81
C PHE A 144 -6.93 2.20 -10.00
N GLU A 145 -7.71 3.24 -10.25
CA GLU A 145 -8.61 3.34 -11.41
C GLU A 145 -7.85 3.19 -12.74
N ALA A 146 -6.61 3.70 -12.80
CA ALA A 146 -5.74 3.54 -13.96
C ALA A 146 -5.20 2.11 -14.15
N ASN A 147 -5.31 1.23 -13.14
CA ASN A 147 -4.67 -0.09 -13.14
C ASN A 147 -5.64 -1.28 -13.03
N GLY A 148 -6.95 -1.06 -12.99
CA GLY A 148 -7.95 -2.13 -12.93
C GLY A 148 -9.35 -1.64 -12.59
N GLU A 149 -10.31 -2.55 -12.45
CA GLU A 149 -11.66 -2.22 -11.99
C GLU A 149 -11.62 -1.97 -10.48
N LEU A 150 -11.82 -0.72 -10.05
CA LEU A 150 -11.77 -0.33 -8.65
C LEU A 150 -13.15 -0.39 -7.98
N TYR A 151 -13.23 -1.04 -6.84
CA TYR A 151 -14.37 -1.08 -5.94
C TYR A 151 -13.94 -0.54 -4.58
N ILE A 152 -14.55 0.55 -4.15
CA ILE A 152 -14.27 1.19 -2.86
C ILE A 152 -15.34 0.81 -1.85
N SER A 153 -14.92 0.54 -0.61
CA SER A 153 -15.81 0.47 0.54
C SER A 153 -15.33 1.43 1.64
N THR A 154 -16.28 2.07 2.31
CA THR A 154 -16.00 2.91 3.48
C THR A 154 -16.86 2.48 4.66
N GLU A 155 -16.29 2.46 5.87
CA GLU A 155 -17.00 2.04 7.07
C GLU A 155 -18.23 2.91 7.34
N ASP A 156 -18.12 4.22 7.11
CA ASP A 156 -19.20 5.19 7.29
C ASP A 156 -20.18 5.27 6.11
N GLY A 157 -19.83 4.72 4.94
CA GLY A 157 -20.62 4.77 3.73
C GLY A 157 -20.50 6.09 2.95
N SER A 158 -19.48 6.89 3.21
CA SER A 158 -19.26 8.19 2.54
C SER A 158 -18.88 8.06 1.07
N VAL A 159 -18.20 6.95 0.68
CA VAL A 159 -17.81 6.65 -0.70
C VAL A 159 -17.96 5.14 -0.98
N GLY A 160 -18.54 4.80 -2.12
CA GLY A 160 -18.71 3.41 -2.57
C GLY A 160 -19.65 2.59 -1.67
N THR A 161 -19.35 1.31 -1.50
CA THR A 161 -20.14 0.41 -0.65
C THR A 161 -19.94 0.76 0.83
N LYS A 162 -21.04 0.86 1.58
CA LYS A 162 -20.98 1.02 3.04
C LYS A 162 -20.56 -0.31 3.69
N GLY A 163 -19.49 -0.26 4.49
CA GLY A 163 -18.95 -1.42 5.19
C GLY A 163 -17.51 -1.72 4.81
N ASN A 164 -17.18 -2.97 4.59
CA ASN A 164 -15.83 -3.44 4.31
C ASN A 164 -15.72 -4.06 2.89
N VAL A 165 -14.53 -4.49 2.51
CA VAL A 165 -14.28 -5.07 1.18
C VAL A 165 -15.12 -6.31 0.86
N MET A 166 -15.55 -7.09 1.86
CA MET A 166 -16.43 -8.25 1.66
C MET A 166 -17.86 -7.81 1.33
N ASP A 167 -18.28 -6.66 1.86
CA ASP A 167 -19.59 -6.08 1.54
C ASP A 167 -19.58 -5.59 0.08
N ALA A 168 -18.48 -4.97 -0.37
CA ALA A 168 -18.31 -4.57 -1.77
C ALA A 168 -18.36 -5.78 -2.74
N ILE A 169 -17.76 -6.92 -2.37
CA ILE A 169 -17.86 -8.15 -3.16
C ILE A 169 -19.31 -8.61 -3.29
N ARG A 170 -20.05 -8.66 -2.18
CA ARG A 170 -21.46 -9.13 -2.16
C ARG A 170 -22.37 -8.21 -2.96
N GLU A 171 -22.25 -6.90 -2.71
CA GLU A 171 -23.11 -5.88 -3.37
C GLU A 171 -22.93 -5.89 -4.89
N ASN A 172 -21.70 -6.07 -5.36
CA ASN A 172 -21.39 -6.04 -6.80
C ASN A 172 -21.37 -7.44 -7.44
N GLY A 173 -21.68 -8.51 -6.71
CA GLY A 173 -21.72 -9.88 -7.22
C GLY A 173 -20.38 -10.37 -7.78
N LEU A 174 -19.27 -9.91 -7.22
CA LEU A 174 -17.93 -10.15 -7.75
C LEU A 174 -17.47 -11.58 -7.49
N LYS A 175 -16.66 -12.11 -8.43
CA LYS A 175 -16.05 -13.45 -8.33
C LYS A 175 -14.61 -13.38 -8.82
N ALA A 176 -13.75 -14.17 -8.18
CA ALA A 176 -12.35 -14.33 -8.57
C ALA A 176 -11.87 -15.77 -8.34
N ASP A 177 -10.82 -16.15 -9.08
CA ASP A 177 -10.14 -17.43 -8.95
C ASP A 177 -9.01 -17.35 -7.94
N MET A 178 -8.50 -16.13 -7.69
CA MET A 178 -7.34 -15.89 -6.84
C MET A 178 -7.47 -14.56 -6.09
N ILE A 179 -6.97 -14.55 -4.84
CA ILE A 179 -7.03 -13.38 -3.97
C ILE A 179 -5.62 -13.04 -3.48
N TYR A 180 -5.26 -11.76 -3.60
CA TYR A 180 -4.11 -11.15 -2.93
C TYR A 180 -4.62 -10.09 -1.98
N ALA A 181 -4.21 -10.15 -0.73
CA ALA A 181 -4.75 -9.26 0.29
C ALA A 181 -3.67 -8.70 1.22
N CYS A 182 -3.81 -7.42 1.58
CA CYS A 182 -3.04 -6.76 2.60
C CYS A 182 -3.94 -5.85 3.45
N GLY A 183 -3.92 -6.02 4.77
CA GLY A 183 -4.77 -5.23 5.64
C GLY A 183 -4.80 -5.73 7.08
N PRO A 184 -5.67 -5.17 7.90
CA PRO A 184 -5.78 -5.55 9.31
C PRO A 184 -6.26 -7.00 9.50
N THR A 185 -5.82 -7.62 10.59
CA THR A 185 -6.14 -9.02 10.91
C THR A 185 -7.64 -9.37 10.81
N PRO A 186 -8.59 -8.52 11.26
CA PRO A 186 -10.02 -8.82 11.09
C PRO A 186 -10.43 -8.98 9.63
N MET A 187 -9.93 -8.10 8.73
CA MET A 187 -10.19 -8.21 7.29
C MET A 187 -9.64 -9.51 6.71
N LEU A 188 -8.37 -9.85 7.03
CA LEU A 188 -7.73 -11.08 6.53
C LEU A 188 -8.45 -12.34 7.04
N ARG A 189 -9.00 -12.33 8.25
CA ARG A 189 -9.82 -13.42 8.78
C ARG A 189 -11.15 -13.56 8.04
N ALA A 190 -11.81 -12.44 7.73
CA ALA A 190 -13.07 -12.45 6.99
C ALA A 190 -12.92 -12.97 5.55
N ILE A 191 -11.79 -12.68 4.90
CA ILE A 191 -11.48 -13.17 3.55
C ILE A 191 -11.28 -14.71 3.55
N LYS A 192 -10.83 -15.30 4.65
CA LYS A 192 -10.52 -16.74 4.75
C LYS A 192 -11.76 -17.62 4.99
N GLN A 193 -12.90 -17.04 5.35
CA GLN A 193 -14.17 -17.72 5.56
C GLN A 193 -14.93 -17.92 4.24
#